data_c20d195acade8d25922fa7591bf16e9c
#
_entry.id   c20d195acade8d25922fa7591bf16e9c
#
_cell.length_a   1.000
_cell.length_b   1.000
_cell.length_c   1.000
_cell.angle_alpha   90.00
_cell.angle_beta   90.00
_cell.angle_gamma   90.00
#
_symmetry.space_group_name_H-M   'P 1'
#
loop_
_entity.id
_entity.type
_entity.pdbx_description
1 polymer ?
#
loop_
_entity_poly.entity_id
_entity_poly.type
_entity_poly.pdbx_seq_one_letter_code
_entity_poly.pdbx_strand_id
1 'polypeptide(L)'
;MSMILETRNLCKSFGGQMVVNNISLNIKKNSVYGLLGPNGAGKSTTLKMITGILKPTSGSIEFDGHLWKRNDLEHIGALIEMPPLYENLTAYENLKVRTTLLSLDDARINEVLQIVQLTNTGKKRVGQFSLGMK
;
A
#
# COMPACT_ATOMS: atom_id res chain seq x y z
N MET A 1 -5.32 17.82 16.67
CA MET A 1 -4.51 16.77 16.04
C MET A 1 -4.88 16.70 14.57
N SER A 2 -3.88 16.81 13.68
CA SER A 2 -4.12 16.80 12.23
C SER A 2 -4.40 15.38 11.71
N MET A 3 -5.33 15.28 10.77
CA MET A 3 -5.62 14.03 10.05
C MET A 3 -4.60 13.85 8.93
N ILE A 4 -4.21 12.60 8.69
CA ILE A 4 -3.38 12.24 7.54
C ILE A 4 -4.24 11.74 6.39
N LEU A 5 -5.33 11.05 6.69
CA LEU A 5 -6.27 10.53 5.72
C LEU A 5 -7.69 10.68 6.21
N GLU A 6 -8.54 11.20 5.36
CA GLU A 6 -9.99 11.25 5.59
C GLU A 6 -10.72 10.69 4.37
N THR A 7 -11.80 9.97 4.60
CA THR A 7 -12.74 9.62 3.53
C THR A 7 -14.12 10.12 3.90
N ARG A 8 -14.86 10.61 2.91
CA ARG A 8 -16.21 11.13 3.12
C ARG A 8 -17.19 10.41 2.19
N ASN A 9 -18.13 9.69 2.80
CA ASN A 9 -19.20 8.97 2.10
C ASN A 9 -18.66 8.12 0.93
N LEU A 10 -17.52 7.45 1.15
CA LEU A 10 -16.82 6.70 0.12
C LEU A 10 -17.62 5.49 -0.29
N CYS A 11 -17.91 5.37 -1.58
CA CYS A 11 -18.66 4.25 -2.14
C CYS A 11 -17.93 3.62 -3.32
N LYS A 12 -18.10 2.30 -3.47
CA LYS A 12 -17.68 1.56 -4.65
C LYS A 12 -18.70 0.53 -5.05
N SER A 13 -19.09 0.58 -6.31
CA SER A 13 -19.97 -0.41 -6.94
C SER A 13 -19.28 -1.03 -8.14
N PHE A 14 -19.51 -2.33 -8.36
CA PHE A 14 -19.09 -3.07 -9.54
C PHE A 14 -20.32 -3.75 -10.14
N GLY A 15 -20.62 -3.44 -11.41
CA GLY A 15 -21.76 -4.06 -12.10
C GLY A 15 -23.09 -3.91 -11.36
N GLY A 16 -23.32 -2.80 -10.69
CA GLY A 16 -24.53 -2.55 -9.89
C GLY A 16 -24.48 -3.10 -8.45
N GLN A 17 -23.51 -3.93 -8.11
CA GLN A 17 -23.34 -4.43 -6.74
C GLN A 17 -22.49 -3.46 -5.91
N MET A 18 -23.05 -2.97 -4.80
CA MET A 18 -22.35 -2.12 -3.84
C MET A 18 -21.41 -2.96 -2.99
N VAL A 19 -20.11 -2.70 -3.09
CA VAL A 19 -19.04 -3.39 -2.34
C VAL A 19 -18.54 -2.55 -1.17
N VAL A 20 -18.45 -1.24 -1.36
CA VAL A 20 -18.16 -0.27 -0.29
C VAL A 20 -19.31 0.72 -0.27
N ASN A 21 -19.93 0.88 0.88
CA ASN A 21 -21.12 1.69 1.03
C ASN A 21 -20.93 2.74 2.14
N ASN A 22 -20.80 4.00 1.73
CA ASN A 22 -20.80 5.17 2.59
C ASN A 22 -19.79 5.13 3.74
N ILE A 23 -18.53 4.80 3.43
CA ILE A 23 -17.46 4.70 4.43
C ILE A 23 -16.82 6.07 4.65
N SER A 24 -16.84 6.53 5.91
CA SER A 24 -16.14 7.74 6.35
C SER A 24 -15.11 7.38 7.40
N LEU A 25 -13.84 7.59 7.10
CA LEU A 25 -12.69 7.31 7.96
C LEU A 25 -11.99 8.62 8.33
N ASN A 26 -11.46 8.67 9.54
CA ASN A 26 -10.64 9.78 10.02
C ASN A 26 -9.39 9.20 10.67
N ILE A 27 -8.27 9.25 9.98
CA ILE A 27 -6.99 8.67 10.42
C ILE A 27 -6.04 9.80 10.82
N LYS A 28 -5.60 9.80 12.06
CA LYS A 28 -4.68 10.81 12.61
C LYS A 28 -3.26 10.56 12.16
N LYS A 29 -2.48 11.63 12.00
CA LYS A 29 -1.02 11.52 11.82
C LYS A 29 -0.39 10.74 12.98
N ASN A 30 0.67 9.98 12.67
CA ASN A 30 1.45 9.20 13.65
C ASN A 30 0.59 8.24 14.49
N SER A 31 -0.45 7.64 13.89
CA SER A 31 -1.30 6.65 14.55
C SER A 31 -1.33 5.33 13.79
N VAL A 32 -1.72 4.27 14.49
CA VAL A 32 -2.08 2.99 13.89
C VAL A 32 -3.61 2.91 13.87
N TYR A 33 -4.17 2.64 12.70
CA TYR A 33 -5.61 2.52 12.50
C TYR A 33 -5.97 1.11 12.04
N GLY A 34 -6.79 0.40 12.82
CA GLY A 34 -7.26 -0.95 12.49
C GLY A 34 -8.55 -0.90 11.66
N LEU A 35 -8.53 -1.48 10.46
CA LEU A 35 -9.73 -1.67 9.64
C LEU A 35 -10.17 -3.13 9.76
N LEU A 36 -11.19 -3.39 10.55
CA LEU A 36 -11.69 -4.72 10.88
C LEU A 36 -13.00 -5.02 10.17
N GLY A 37 -13.23 -6.29 9.87
CA GLY A 37 -14.47 -6.77 9.26
C GLY A 37 -14.29 -8.16 8.64
N PRO A 38 -15.39 -8.86 8.33
CA PRO A 38 -15.35 -10.17 7.69
C PRO A 38 -14.77 -10.11 6.28
N ASN A 39 -14.45 -11.28 5.72
CA ASN A 39 -14.09 -11.39 4.31
C ASN A 39 -15.25 -10.91 3.44
N GLY A 40 -14.94 -10.14 2.40
CA GLY A 40 -15.97 -9.55 1.53
C GLY A 40 -16.58 -8.25 2.04
N ALA A 41 -16.18 -7.73 3.21
CA ALA A 41 -16.69 -6.46 3.76
C ALA A 41 -16.21 -5.19 3.02
N GLY A 42 -15.39 -5.31 1.97
CA GLY A 42 -14.89 -4.17 1.20
C GLY A 42 -13.58 -3.56 1.72
N LYS A 43 -12.89 -4.19 2.69
CA LYS A 43 -11.62 -3.68 3.24
C LYS A 43 -10.54 -3.47 2.19
N SER A 44 -10.21 -4.52 1.43
CA SER A 44 -9.21 -4.43 0.34
C SER A 44 -9.64 -3.45 -0.75
N THR A 45 -10.93 -3.38 -1.06
CA THR A 45 -11.48 -2.41 -2.03
C THR A 45 -11.29 -0.98 -1.53
N THR A 46 -11.53 -0.73 -0.25
CA THR A 46 -11.30 0.58 0.38
C THR A 46 -9.82 0.96 0.31
N LEU A 47 -8.91 0.05 0.65
CA LEU A 47 -7.46 0.29 0.54
C LEU A 47 -7.04 0.55 -0.93
N LYS A 48 -7.58 -0.21 -1.89
CA LYS A 48 -7.33 0.02 -3.33
C LYS A 48 -7.82 1.39 -3.81
N MET A 49 -8.89 1.93 -3.23
CA MET A 49 -9.34 3.29 -3.53
C MET A 49 -8.40 4.35 -2.92
N ILE A 50 -8.00 4.17 -1.66
CA ILE A 50 -7.07 5.09 -0.97
C ILE A 50 -5.72 5.16 -1.69
N THR A 51 -5.25 4.05 -2.24
CA THR A 51 -3.98 3.98 -2.99
C THR A 51 -4.12 4.28 -4.48
N GLY A 52 -5.31 4.71 -4.93
CA GLY A 52 -5.54 5.09 -6.33
C GLY A 52 -5.54 3.94 -7.34
N ILE A 53 -5.50 2.68 -6.89
CA ILE A 53 -5.64 1.50 -7.76
C ILE A 53 -7.06 1.42 -8.31
N LEU A 54 -8.06 1.82 -7.50
CA LEU A 54 -9.46 1.88 -7.90
C LEU A 54 -9.99 3.31 -7.73
N LYS A 55 -10.75 3.77 -8.72
CA LYS A 55 -11.49 5.03 -8.60
C LYS A 55 -12.77 4.80 -7.79
N PRO A 56 -13.10 5.64 -6.79
CA PRO A 56 -14.40 5.61 -6.13
C PRO A 56 -15.55 5.78 -7.12
N THR A 57 -16.71 5.17 -6.82
CA THR A 57 -17.95 5.45 -7.54
C THR A 57 -18.52 6.79 -7.10
N SER A 58 -18.44 7.09 -5.79
CA SER A 58 -18.81 8.38 -5.20
C SER A 58 -18.08 8.59 -3.88
N GLY A 59 -18.24 9.78 -3.31
CA GLY A 59 -17.50 10.21 -2.12
C GLY A 59 -16.14 10.80 -2.45
N SER A 60 -15.40 11.18 -1.43
CA SER A 60 -14.07 11.79 -1.57
C SER A 60 -13.04 11.18 -0.64
N ILE A 61 -11.78 11.32 -1.02
CA ILE A 61 -10.61 10.97 -0.21
C ILE A 61 -9.78 12.23 -0.07
N GLU A 62 -9.39 12.56 1.13
CA GLU A 62 -8.48 13.65 1.46
C GLU A 62 -7.21 13.09 2.06
N PHE A 63 -6.06 13.59 1.61
CA PHE A 63 -4.74 13.23 2.11
C PHE A 63 -4.02 14.50 2.58
N ASP A 64 -3.55 14.48 3.82
CA ASP A 64 -2.85 15.62 4.45
C ASP A 64 -3.56 16.98 4.26
N GLY A 65 -4.90 16.99 4.43
CA GLY A 65 -5.73 18.19 4.38
C GLY A 65 -6.10 18.70 2.99
N HIS A 66 -5.84 17.93 1.92
CA HIS A 66 -6.28 18.26 0.56
C HIS A 66 -6.90 17.06 -0.15
N LEU A 67 -7.72 17.30 -1.16
CA LEU A 67 -8.28 16.23 -2.00
C LEU A 67 -7.15 15.39 -2.59
N TRP A 68 -7.31 14.08 -2.47
CA TRP A 68 -6.34 13.09 -2.97
C TRP A 68 -5.98 13.33 -4.43
N LYS A 69 -4.72 13.33 -4.72
CA LYS A 69 -4.15 13.45 -6.07
C LYS A 69 -3.03 12.42 -6.27
N ARG A 70 -2.71 12.09 -7.51
CA ARG A 70 -1.75 11.03 -7.85
C ARG A 70 -0.36 11.23 -7.23
N ASN A 71 0.07 12.47 -7.06
CA ASN A 71 1.38 12.78 -6.45
C ASN A 71 1.46 12.39 -4.97
N ASP A 72 0.34 12.22 -4.30
CA ASP A 72 0.33 11.77 -2.90
C ASP A 72 0.89 10.35 -2.76
N LEU A 73 0.89 9.55 -3.84
CA LEU A 73 1.49 8.22 -3.88
C LEU A 73 3.01 8.21 -3.60
N GLU A 74 3.69 9.33 -3.77
CA GLU A 74 5.11 9.48 -3.41
C GLU A 74 5.32 9.38 -1.88
N HIS A 75 4.27 9.65 -1.11
CA HIS A 75 4.25 9.62 0.36
C HIS A 75 3.46 8.44 0.94
N ILE A 76 2.91 7.55 0.09
CA ILE A 76 2.11 6.40 0.51
C ILE A 76 2.82 5.11 0.14
N GLY A 77 3.23 4.34 1.15
CA GLY A 77 3.61 2.94 0.97
C GLY A 77 2.40 2.03 1.16
N ALA A 78 2.17 1.09 0.24
CA ALA A 78 1.04 0.18 0.34
C ALA A 78 1.43 -1.27 0.06
N LEU A 79 0.89 -2.16 0.90
CA LEU A 79 0.89 -3.60 0.69
C LEU A 79 -0.56 -4.08 0.77
N ILE A 80 -1.12 -4.50 -0.38
CA ILE A 80 -2.50 -4.97 -0.46
C ILE A 80 -2.50 -6.38 -1.00
N GLU A 81 -2.98 -7.34 -0.18
CA GLU A 81 -3.03 -8.76 -0.46
C GLU A 81 -1.63 -9.39 -0.57
N MET A 82 -1.06 -9.49 -1.76
CA MET A 82 0.26 -10.08 -2.01
C MET A 82 1.30 -9.00 -2.33
N PRO A 83 2.54 -9.11 -1.83
CA PRO A 83 3.59 -8.18 -2.20
C PRO A 83 3.91 -8.32 -3.70
N PRO A 84 3.98 -7.19 -4.45
CA PRO A 84 4.26 -7.18 -5.88
C PRO A 84 5.76 -7.37 -6.13
N LEU A 85 6.27 -8.58 -5.92
CA LEU A 85 7.67 -8.94 -6.07
C LEU A 85 7.89 -9.82 -7.30
N TYR A 86 9.04 -9.67 -7.93
CA TYR A 86 9.52 -10.56 -8.98
C TYR A 86 10.09 -11.83 -8.37
N GLU A 87 9.36 -12.92 -8.45
CA GLU A 87 9.70 -14.18 -7.78
C GLU A 87 10.99 -14.84 -8.31
N ASN A 88 11.37 -14.54 -9.53
CA ASN A 88 12.61 -15.00 -10.19
C ASN A 88 13.86 -14.18 -9.82
N LEU A 89 13.69 -13.08 -9.10
CA LEU A 89 14.77 -12.22 -8.64
C LEU A 89 15.09 -12.46 -7.16
N THR A 90 16.30 -12.10 -6.76
CA THR A 90 16.72 -12.05 -5.34
C THR A 90 16.08 -10.85 -4.63
N ALA A 91 16.21 -10.78 -3.30
CA ALA A 91 15.77 -9.62 -2.53
C ALA A 91 16.50 -8.34 -2.99
N TYR A 92 17.82 -8.41 -3.16
CA TYR A 92 18.62 -7.28 -3.65
C TYR A 92 18.14 -6.80 -5.03
N GLU A 93 17.95 -7.73 -5.99
CA GLU A 93 17.51 -7.39 -7.34
C GLU A 93 16.10 -6.78 -7.37
N ASN A 94 15.18 -7.26 -6.54
CA ASN A 94 13.86 -6.65 -6.38
C ASN A 94 13.95 -5.19 -5.89
N LEU A 95 14.79 -4.94 -4.88
CA LEU A 95 15.03 -3.58 -4.40
C LEU A 95 15.75 -2.72 -5.45
N LYS A 96 16.68 -3.31 -6.22
CA LYS A 96 17.37 -2.63 -7.32
C LYS A 96 16.38 -2.14 -8.40
N VAL A 97 15.37 -2.92 -8.75
CA VAL A 97 14.30 -2.47 -9.63
C VAL A 97 13.62 -1.21 -9.08
N ARG A 98 13.35 -1.19 -7.77
CA ARG A 98 12.73 -0.04 -7.09
C ARG A 98 13.64 1.18 -7.06
N THR A 99 14.91 1.02 -6.68
CA THR A 99 15.85 2.16 -6.66
C THR A 99 16.04 2.75 -8.05
N THR A 100 16.09 1.91 -9.09
CA THR A 100 16.18 2.36 -10.47
C THR A 100 14.94 3.16 -10.91
N LEU A 101 13.74 2.65 -10.63
CA LEU A 101 12.49 3.32 -11.00
C LEU A 101 12.28 4.66 -10.28
N LEU A 102 12.74 4.77 -9.04
CA LEU A 102 12.55 5.94 -8.19
C LEU A 102 13.77 6.86 -8.17
N SER A 103 14.82 6.55 -8.95
CA SER A 103 16.10 7.28 -8.96
C SER A 103 16.74 7.43 -7.57
N LEU A 104 16.66 6.37 -6.75
CA LEU A 104 17.25 6.32 -5.41
C LEU A 104 18.65 5.74 -5.46
N ASP A 105 19.47 6.09 -4.44
CA ASP A 105 20.81 5.53 -4.25
C ASP A 105 20.73 4.03 -3.89
N ASP A 106 21.58 3.23 -4.52
CA ASP A 106 21.69 1.79 -4.25
C ASP A 106 22.18 1.47 -2.83
N ALA A 107 22.89 2.38 -2.17
CA ALA A 107 23.25 2.25 -0.76
C ALA A 107 22.02 1.99 0.12
N ARG A 108 20.87 2.52 -0.27
CA ARG A 108 19.58 2.31 0.39
C ARG A 108 19.12 0.85 0.40
N ILE A 109 19.54 0.04 -0.58
CA ILE A 109 19.19 -1.38 -0.66
C ILE A 109 19.73 -2.12 0.56
N ASN A 110 21.02 -1.96 0.85
CA ASN A 110 21.65 -2.64 1.98
C ASN A 110 21.06 -2.19 3.33
N GLU A 111 20.77 -0.90 3.47
CA GLU A 111 20.10 -0.36 4.64
C GLU A 111 18.72 -1.01 4.88
N VAL A 112 17.89 -1.10 3.85
CA VAL A 112 16.57 -1.73 3.92
C VAL A 112 16.69 -3.21 4.26
N LEU A 113 17.62 -3.95 3.62
CA LEU A 113 17.84 -5.36 3.91
C LEU A 113 18.28 -5.61 5.37
N GLN A 114 19.05 -4.69 5.95
CA GLN A 114 19.41 -4.74 7.37
C GLN A 114 18.18 -4.51 8.28
N ILE A 115 17.38 -3.50 7.99
CA ILE A 115 16.17 -3.18 8.76
C ILE A 115 15.22 -4.39 8.83
N VAL A 116 15.01 -5.07 7.69
CA VAL A 116 14.10 -6.23 7.62
C VAL A 116 14.79 -7.57 7.91
N GLN A 117 16.08 -7.56 8.29
CA GLN A 117 16.88 -8.74 8.64
C GLN A 117 16.98 -9.79 7.51
N LEU A 118 17.07 -9.34 6.27
CA LEU A 118 17.20 -10.20 5.08
C LEU A 118 18.59 -10.12 4.41
N THR A 119 19.61 -9.64 5.11
CA THR A 119 20.98 -9.54 4.59
C THR A 119 21.60 -10.89 4.21
N ASN A 120 21.19 -11.97 4.86
CA ASN A 120 21.74 -13.32 4.69
C ASN A 120 21.05 -14.14 3.59
N THR A 121 20.16 -13.52 2.80
CA THR A 121 19.42 -14.26 1.75
C THR A 121 20.23 -14.49 0.47
N GLY A 122 21.28 -13.69 0.25
CA GLY A 122 22.25 -13.87 -0.84
C GLY A 122 21.61 -14.07 -2.21
N LYS A 123 21.92 -15.20 -2.83
CA LYS A 123 21.42 -15.60 -4.16
C LYS A 123 20.04 -16.27 -4.13
N LYS A 124 19.41 -16.42 -2.96
CA LYS A 124 18.09 -17.04 -2.84
C LYS A 124 17.03 -16.16 -3.53
N ARG A 125 16.25 -16.78 -4.42
CA ARG A 125 15.18 -16.07 -5.15
C ARG A 125 13.96 -15.87 -4.25
N VAL A 126 13.26 -14.78 -4.45
CA VAL A 126 12.07 -14.40 -3.65
C VAL A 126 10.94 -15.43 -3.76
N GLY A 127 10.83 -16.15 -4.88
CA GLY A 127 9.89 -17.27 -4.99
C GLY A 127 10.09 -18.38 -3.96
N GLN A 128 11.30 -18.49 -3.38
CA GLN A 128 11.63 -19.44 -2.33
C GLN A 128 11.49 -18.90 -0.91
N PHE A 129 11.02 -17.64 -0.77
CA PHE A 129 10.81 -17.00 0.52
C PHE A 129 9.50 -17.47 1.15
N SER A 130 9.48 -17.54 2.48
CA SER A 130 8.21 -17.66 3.20
C SER A 130 7.35 -16.39 3.06
N LEU A 131 6.07 -16.49 3.36
CA LEU A 131 5.18 -15.32 3.31
C LEU A 131 5.67 -14.16 4.21
N GLY A 132 6.23 -14.48 5.36
CA GLY A 132 6.78 -13.47 6.28
C GLY A 132 8.09 -12.83 5.81
N MET A 133 8.81 -13.44 4.85
CA MET A 133 10.00 -12.87 4.25
C MET A 133 9.69 -12.01 3.02
N LYS A 134 8.53 -12.18 2.42
CA LYS A 134 8.04 -11.39 1.28
C LYS A 134 7.42 -10.08 1.75
#